data_e89eb4c5dcb0031cb0f792bb52f3e730
#
_entry.id   e89eb4c5dcb0031cb0f792bb52f3e730
#
_cell.length_a   1.000
_cell.length_b   1.000
_cell.length_c   1.000
_cell.angle_alpha   90.00
_cell.angle_beta   90.00
_cell.angle_gamma   90.00
#
_symmetry.space_group_name_H-M   'P 1'
#
loop_
_entity.id
_entity.type
_entity.pdbx_description
1 polymer ?
#
loop_
_entity_poly.entity_id
_entity_poly.type
_entity_poly.pdbx_seq_one_letter_code
_entity_poly.pdbx_strand_id
1 'polypeptide(L)'
;MGSNTNYYDSKLDCKVPTNLQGSFVKVVLLDMGMRRMMGGVAPMGAHMRLIASPSTVSTGVVSIVVKNLGWRTHELVILPLSKNLKSGQRVPGADGKVSESGSVGEASKSCGAGVGSGIGSGSASWTTISLKPGRYELICNLANHYADGMYQELDVI
;
A
#
# COMPACT_ATOMS: atom_id res chain seq x y z
N MET A 1 28.59 14.32 5.92
CA MET A 1 27.52 14.02 4.98
C MET A 1 26.78 12.76 5.39
N GLY A 2 25.49 12.85 5.61
CA GLY A 2 24.70 11.66 5.88
C GLY A 2 24.85 10.64 4.77
N SER A 3 24.99 9.39 5.12
CA SER A 3 25.07 8.34 4.12
C SER A 3 23.77 8.28 3.33
N ASN A 4 23.87 7.98 2.06
CA ASN A 4 22.69 7.83 1.20
C ASN A 4 21.77 6.68 1.68
N THR A 5 22.29 5.80 2.51
CA THR A 5 21.51 4.69 3.07
C THR A 5 20.40 5.18 3.98
N ASN A 6 20.58 6.32 4.63
CA ASN A 6 19.57 6.87 5.53
C ASN A 6 18.65 7.89 4.83
N TYR A 7 18.84 8.09 3.55
CA TYR A 7 18.06 9.11 2.83
C TYR A 7 16.57 8.84 2.89
N TYR A 8 16.17 7.59 2.71
CA TYR A 8 14.76 7.23 2.76
C TYR A 8 14.24 7.15 4.17
N ASP A 9 15.03 6.62 5.07
CA ASP A 9 14.66 6.54 6.49
C ASP A 9 14.57 7.92 7.12
N SER A 10 15.45 8.82 6.76
CA SER A 10 15.43 10.18 7.30
C SER A 10 14.23 10.99 6.82
N LYS A 11 13.58 10.57 5.74
CA LYS A 11 12.34 11.20 5.28
C LYS A 11 11.11 10.66 5.97
N LEU A 12 11.22 9.53 6.66
CA LEU A 12 10.16 8.98 7.48
C LEU A 12 10.18 9.64 8.85
N ASP A 13 9.83 10.92 8.88
CA ASP A 13 9.74 11.67 10.11
C ASP A 13 8.43 11.43 10.87
N CYS A 14 7.59 10.56 10.34
CA CYS A 14 6.35 10.16 10.97
C CYS A 14 6.60 9.22 12.15
N LYS A 15 5.94 9.50 13.27
CA LYS A 15 5.89 8.55 14.38
C LYS A 15 4.72 7.60 14.17
N VAL A 16 5.02 6.42 13.66
CA VAL A 16 4.03 5.35 13.55
C VAL A 16 3.74 4.82 14.95
N PRO A 17 2.46 4.69 15.35
CA PRO A 17 2.14 4.12 16.65
C PRO A 17 2.72 2.72 16.82
N THR A 18 3.22 2.41 18.01
CA THR A 18 3.80 1.10 18.33
C THR A 18 2.80 0.17 19.02
N ASN A 19 1.65 0.70 19.42
CA ASN A 19 0.61 -0.03 20.16
C ASN A 19 -0.60 -0.40 19.29
N LEU A 20 -0.40 -0.56 18.00
CA LEU A 20 -1.47 -0.95 17.09
C LEU A 20 -1.96 -2.37 17.41
N GLN A 21 -3.28 -2.55 17.34
CA GLN A 21 -3.92 -3.77 17.80
C GLN A 21 -4.10 -4.80 16.69
N GLY A 22 -4.30 -6.05 17.10
CA GLY A 22 -4.62 -7.15 16.22
C GLY A 22 -3.43 -7.69 15.44
N SER A 23 -3.74 -8.38 14.36
CA SER A 23 -2.71 -8.83 13.43
C SER A 23 -2.06 -7.63 12.74
N PHE A 24 -0.79 -7.74 12.41
CA PHE A 24 -0.03 -6.63 11.83
C PHE A 24 0.38 -6.97 10.40
N VAL A 25 0.11 -6.05 9.49
CA VAL A 25 0.55 -6.13 8.09
C VAL A 25 1.37 -4.88 7.77
N LYS A 26 2.56 -5.10 7.26
CA LYS A 26 3.42 -4.04 6.76
C LYS A 26 3.26 -3.94 5.24
N VAL A 27 2.99 -2.75 4.74
CA VAL A 27 2.91 -2.47 3.30
C VAL A 27 3.98 -1.46 2.93
N VAL A 28 4.67 -1.74 1.83
CA VAL A 28 5.67 -0.85 1.25
C VAL A 28 5.21 -0.47 -0.15
N LEU A 29 5.22 0.82 -0.44
CA LEU A 29 4.86 1.37 -1.75
C LEU A 29 6.12 1.87 -2.44
N LEU A 30 6.32 1.41 -3.67
CA LEU A 30 7.54 1.65 -4.43
C LEU A 30 7.19 2.13 -5.84
N ASP A 31 8.06 2.95 -6.40
CA ASP A 31 7.92 3.43 -7.77
C ASP A 31 9.30 3.64 -8.41
N MET A 32 9.40 4.49 -9.39
CA MET A 32 10.65 4.74 -10.11
C MET A 32 11.81 5.21 -9.22
N GLY A 33 11.53 5.76 -8.04
CA GLY A 33 12.57 6.15 -7.08
C GLY A 33 13.38 4.98 -6.59
N MET A 34 12.76 3.81 -6.45
CA MET A 34 13.43 2.57 -6.08
C MET A 34 14.51 2.17 -7.08
N ARG A 35 14.38 2.54 -8.33
CA ARG A 35 15.35 2.25 -9.37
C ARG A 35 16.75 2.78 -9.02
N ARG A 36 16.82 3.96 -8.42
CA ARG A 36 18.10 4.52 -7.96
C ARG A 36 18.67 3.75 -6.79
N MET A 37 17.80 3.33 -5.86
CA MET A 37 18.24 2.54 -4.71
C MET A 37 18.86 1.21 -5.12
N MET A 38 18.40 0.64 -6.22
CA MET A 38 18.85 -0.65 -6.73
C MET A 38 19.93 -0.51 -7.80
N GLY A 39 20.65 0.59 -7.83
CA GLY A 39 21.73 0.80 -8.81
C GLY A 39 21.24 1.07 -10.22
N GLY A 40 20.03 1.58 -10.35
CA GLY A 40 19.48 1.96 -11.64
C GLY A 40 18.78 0.85 -12.41
N VAL A 41 18.74 -0.37 -11.85
CA VAL A 41 18.11 -1.51 -12.52
C VAL A 41 16.76 -1.80 -11.88
N ALA A 42 15.68 -1.66 -12.65
CA ALA A 42 14.34 -2.08 -12.25
C ALA A 42 13.92 -3.29 -13.08
N PRO A 43 13.16 -4.23 -12.50
CA PRO A 43 12.62 -5.33 -13.29
C PRO A 43 11.76 -4.78 -14.44
N MET A 44 11.87 -5.42 -15.59
CA MET A 44 11.13 -5.01 -16.77
C MET A 44 9.63 -5.05 -16.51
N GLY A 45 8.93 -3.95 -16.82
CA GLY A 45 7.49 -3.84 -16.60
C GLY A 45 7.06 -3.49 -15.19
N ALA A 46 7.98 -3.44 -14.23
CA ALA A 46 7.65 -3.13 -12.85
C ALA A 46 7.96 -1.66 -12.55
N HIS A 47 7.09 -0.76 -12.99
CA HIS A 47 7.25 0.67 -12.73
C HIS A 47 6.85 1.04 -11.31
N MET A 48 5.82 0.41 -10.79
CA MET A 48 5.32 0.63 -9.43
C MET A 48 5.01 -0.70 -8.78
N ARG A 49 5.14 -0.76 -7.46
CA ARG A 49 4.86 -1.98 -6.70
C ARG A 49 4.26 -1.66 -5.35
N LEU A 50 3.41 -2.56 -4.92
CA LEU A 50 2.85 -2.62 -3.58
C LEU A 50 3.20 -3.98 -3.01
N ILE A 51 3.89 -4.00 -1.88
CA ILE A 51 4.33 -5.24 -1.23
C ILE A 51 3.78 -5.27 0.18
N ALA A 52 3.01 -6.31 0.50
CA ALA A 52 2.45 -6.52 1.83
C ALA A 52 3.02 -7.79 2.46
N SER A 53 3.34 -7.72 3.74
CA SER A 53 3.86 -8.85 4.50
C SER A 53 3.35 -8.79 5.94
N PRO A 54 2.78 -9.90 6.45
CA PRO A 54 2.44 -11.12 5.75
C PRO A 54 1.27 -10.94 4.78
N SER A 55 1.08 -11.90 3.88
CA SER A 55 -0.04 -11.88 2.93
C SER A 55 -1.24 -12.69 3.41
N THR A 56 -1.15 -13.31 4.57
CA THR A 56 -2.23 -14.04 5.23
C THR A 56 -2.28 -13.64 6.68
N VAL A 57 -3.47 -13.30 7.17
CA VAL A 57 -3.70 -12.93 8.57
C VAL A 57 -4.95 -13.61 9.10
N SER A 58 -5.08 -13.64 10.43
CA SER A 58 -6.27 -14.17 11.09
C SER A 58 -7.43 -13.19 11.01
N THR A 59 -8.64 -13.74 10.98
CA THR A 59 -9.89 -12.98 11.10
C THR A 59 -9.88 -12.11 12.35
N GLY A 60 -10.43 -10.91 12.24
CA GLY A 60 -10.59 -9.99 13.35
C GLY A 60 -9.86 -8.67 13.10
N VAL A 61 -9.35 -8.09 14.16
CA VAL A 61 -8.68 -6.79 14.08
C VAL A 61 -7.34 -6.93 13.37
N VAL A 62 -7.12 -6.10 12.37
CA VAL A 62 -5.87 -6.05 11.60
C VAL A 62 -5.41 -4.60 11.53
N SER A 63 -4.16 -4.37 11.89
CA SER A 63 -3.52 -3.07 11.74
C SER A 63 -2.56 -3.14 10.57
N ILE A 64 -2.70 -2.19 9.64
CA ILE A 64 -1.88 -2.10 8.45
C ILE A 64 -1.09 -0.81 8.51
N VAL A 65 0.23 -0.93 8.43
CA VAL A 65 1.13 0.23 8.34
C VAL A 65 1.70 0.30 6.95
N VAL A 66 1.55 1.45 6.32
CA VAL A 66 1.93 1.68 4.93
C VAL A 66 3.06 2.69 4.89
N LYS A 67 4.18 2.31 4.32
CA LYS A 67 5.34 3.19 4.14
C LYS A 67 5.52 3.48 2.66
N ASN A 68 5.55 4.76 2.31
CA ASN A 68 5.82 5.18 0.93
C ASN A 68 7.31 5.43 0.77
N LEU A 69 8.01 4.47 0.19
CA LEU A 69 9.44 4.57 -0.12
C LEU A 69 9.69 5.04 -1.55
N GLY A 70 8.62 5.38 -2.28
CA GLY A 70 8.73 5.90 -3.63
C GLY A 70 8.89 7.41 -3.68
N TRP A 71 8.97 7.95 -4.88
CA TRP A 71 9.06 9.39 -5.12
C TRP A 71 7.70 10.05 -5.26
N ARG A 72 6.71 9.29 -5.72
CA ARG A 72 5.36 9.79 -5.97
C ARG A 72 4.50 9.65 -4.73
N THR A 73 3.43 10.43 -4.68
CA THR A 73 2.36 10.21 -3.71
C THR A 73 1.66 8.90 -4.02
N HIS A 74 1.35 8.13 -2.99
CA HIS A 74 0.63 6.87 -3.09
C HIS A 74 -0.48 6.81 -2.04
N GLU A 75 -1.29 5.77 -2.10
CA GLU A 75 -2.31 5.50 -1.09
C GLU A 75 -2.51 4.00 -0.95
N LEU A 76 -3.22 3.58 0.07
CA LEU A 76 -3.65 2.21 0.23
C LEU A 76 -5.16 2.16 0.40
N VAL A 77 -5.83 1.42 -0.46
CA VAL A 77 -7.25 1.11 -0.36
C VAL A 77 -7.40 -0.40 -0.25
N ILE A 78 -8.30 -0.86 0.62
CA ILE A 78 -8.53 -2.28 0.87
C ILE A 78 -9.92 -2.64 0.34
N LEU A 79 -9.94 -3.53 -0.65
CA LEU A 79 -11.16 -3.93 -1.35
C LEU A 79 -11.40 -5.43 -1.18
N PRO A 80 -12.65 -5.88 -1.02
CA PRO A 80 -12.96 -7.30 -1.12
C PRO A 80 -12.61 -7.81 -2.51
N LEU A 81 -12.08 -9.03 -2.58
CA LEU A 81 -11.73 -9.67 -3.84
C LEU A 81 -12.67 -10.86 -4.04
N SER A 82 -13.49 -10.81 -5.09
CA SER A 82 -14.47 -11.85 -5.35
C SER A 82 -13.79 -13.17 -5.75
N LYS A 83 -14.51 -14.27 -5.59
CA LYS A 83 -13.98 -15.61 -5.90
C LYS A 83 -13.53 -15.77 -7.35
N ASN A 84 -14.14 -15.02 -8.25
CA ASN A 84 -13.89 -15.12 -9.68
C ASN A 84 -12.82 -14.15 -10.17
N LEU A 85 -12.27 -13.32 -9.29
CA LEU A 85 -11.32 -12.30 -9.65
C LEU A 85 -9.98 -12.58 -8.97
N LYS A 86 -8.90 -12.44 -9.72
CA LYS A 86 -7.54 -12.47 -9.18
C LYS A 86 -7.07 -11.05 -8.95
N SER A 87 -6.11 -10.91 -8.05
CA SER A 87 -5.45 -9.62 -7.85
C SER A 87 -4.84 -9.13 -9.17
N GLY A 88 -5.05 -7.87 -9.48
CA GLY A 88 -4.59 -7.27 -10.72
C GLY A 88 -5.57 -7.33 -11.89
N GLN A 89 -6.74 -7.93 -11.69
CA GLN A 89 -7.73 -8.13 -12.77
C GLN A 89 -8.83 -7.08 -12.79
N ARG A 90 -8.86 -6.12 -11.86
CA ARG A 90 -9.86 -5.06 -11.93
C ARG A 90 -9.60 -4.19 -13.15
N VAL A 91 -10.68 -3.67 -13.72
CA VAL A 91 -10.60 -2.88 -14.95
C VAL A 91 -10.67 -1.39 -14.60
N PRO A 92 -9.60 -0.63 -14.84
CA PRO A 92 -9.64 0.81 -14.63
C PRO A 92 -10.60 1.49 -15.58
N GLY A 93 -11.25 2.55 -15.10
CA GLY A 93 -12.07 3.40 -15.92
C GLY A 93 -11.24 4.41 -16.73
N ALA A 94 -11.93 5.34 -17.37
CA ALA A 94 -11.29 6.36 -18.20
C ALA A 94 -10.38 7.29 -17.39
N ASP A 95 -10.64 7.43 -16.08
CA ASP A 95 -9.82 8.22 -15.16
C ASP A 95 -8.57 7.49 -14.67
N GLY A 96 -8.35 6.26 -15.10
CA GLY A 96 -7.23 5.43 -14.67
C GLY A 96 -7.38 4.82 -13.29
N LYS A 97 -8.60 4.87 -12.73
CA LYS A 97 -8.88 4.33 -11.40
C LYS A 97 -9.88 3.18 -11.47
N VAL A 98 -9.72 2.21 -10.57
CA VAL A 98 -10.70 1.14 -10.40
C VAL A 98 -11.81 1.59 -9.45
N SER A 99 -12.96 0.90 -9.51
CA SER A 99 -14.04 1.17 -8.56
C SER A 99 -13.61 0.80 -7.15
N GLU A 100 -13.91 1.68 -6.19
CA GLU A 100 -13.69 1.41 -4.77
C GLU A 100 -14.95 0.93 -4.06
N SER A 101 -15.94 0.51 -4.81
CA SER A 101 -17.17 -0.03 -4.26
C SER A 101 -16.87 -1.20 -3.32
N GLY A 102 -17.44 -1.15 -2.11
CA GLY A 102 -17.21 -2.16 -1.11
C GLY A 102 -15.91 -2.02 -0.32
N SER A 103 -15.18 -0.93 -0.48
CA SER A 103 -13.96 -0.69 0.30
C SER A 103 -14.21 -0.87 1.80
N VAL A 104 -13.30 -1.59 2.46
CA VAL A 104 -13.39 -1.85 3.89
C VAL A 104 -12.43 -1.01 4.71
N GLY A 105 -11.55 -0.27 4.06
CA GLY A 105 -10.62 0.62 4.73
C GLY A 105 -9.66 1.30 3.78
N GLU A 106 -9.00 2.32 4.31
CA GLU A 106 -8.04 3.11 3.55
C GLU A 106 -6.97 3.67 4.48
N ALA A 107 -5.76 3.77 3.98
CA ALA A 107 -4.67 4.49 4.63
C ALA A 107 -4.06 5.42 3.57
N SER A 108 -4.41 6.70 3.66
CA SER A 108 -4.01 7.69 2.65
C SER A 108 -3.69 9.05 3.28
N LYS A 109 -3.42 9.08 4.57
CA LYS A 109 -3.08 10.32 5.27
C LYS A 109 -1.61 10.33 5.65
N SER A 110 -0.84 11.26 5.12
CA SER A 110 0.57 11.40 5.47
C SER A 110 0.75 11.59 6.97
N CYS A 111 1.56 10.74 7.59
CA CYS A 111 1.85 10.74 9.02
C CYS A 111 0.59 10.64 9.89
N GLY A 112 -0.41 9.89 9.42
CA GLY A 112 -1.69 9.81 10.12
C GLY A 112 -2.45 8.53 9.80
N ALA A 113 -3.58 8.39 10.49
CA ALA A 113 -4.46 7.23 10.35
C ALA A 113 -5.61 7.53 9.38
N GLY A 114 -5.98 6.54 8.61
CA GLY A 114 -7.19 6.56 7.79
C GLY A 114 -7.08 7.38 6.53
N VAL A 115 -8.20 7.98 6.14
CA VAL A 115 -8.36 8.67 4.87
C VAL A 115 -7.72 10.06 4.90
N GLY A 116 -7.02 10.40 3.82
CA GLY A 116 -6.44 11.71 3.60
C GLY A 116 -6.23 11.97 2.12
N SER A 117 -5.32 12.88 1.80
CA SER A 117 -5.05 13.30 0.42
C SER A 117 -3.90 12.54 -0.22
N GLY A 118 -3.42 11.49 0.41
CA GLY A 118 -2.33 10.68 -0.09
C GLY A 118 -1.15 10.64 0.87
N ILE A 119 -0.32 9.62 0.70
CA ILE A 119 0.90 9.42 1.47
C ILE A 119 2.05 10.00 0.67
N GLY A 120 2.62 11.09 1.16
CA GLY A 120 3.76 11.73 0.49
C GLY A 120 5.00 10.84 0.50
N SER A 121 5.93 11.14 -0.40
CA SER A 121 7.21 10.44 -0.45
C SER A 121 7.91 10.48 0.90
N GLY A 122 8.34 9.32 1.40
CA GLY A 122 9.00 9.19 2.69
C GLY A 122 8.07 9.21 3.88
N SER A 123 6.76 9.32 3.68
CA SER A 123 5.76 9.30 4.75
C SER A 123 5.19 7.92 4.98
N ALA A 124 4.47 7.78 6.09
CA ALA A 124 3.73 6.57 6.43
C ALA A 124 2.28 6.92 6.77
N SER A 125 1.42 5.94 6.61
CA SER A 125 0.03 5.99 7.05
C SER A 125 -0.33 4.65 7.67
N TRP A 126 -1.43 4.59 8.41
CA TRP A 126 -1.86 3.34 9.02
C TRP A 126 -3.38 3.31 9.16
N THR A 127 -3.90 2.11 9.30
CA THR A 127 -5.33 1.91 9.57
C THR A 127 -5.50 0.63 10.38
N THR A 128 -6.49 0.64 11.28
CA THR A 128 -6.87 -0.54 12.06
C THR A 128 -8.32 -0.85 11.75
N ILE A 129 -8.56 -2.03 11.22
CA ILE A 129 -9.89 -2.45 10.75
C ILE A 129 -10.18 -3.87 11.18
N SER A 130 -11.46 -4.22 11.24
CA SER A 130 -11.89 -5.60 11.46
C SER A 130 -12.19 -6.25 10.12
N LEU A 131 -11.52 -7.36 9.85
CA LEU A 131 -11.69 -8.10 8.60
C LEU A 131 -12.35 -9.44 8.84
N LYS A 132 -13.35 -9.75 8.02
CA LYS A 132 -13.99 -11.05 7.97
C LYS A 132 -13.15 -12.03 7.15
N PRO A 133 -13.34 -13.35 7.32
CA PRO A 133 -12.67 -14.32 6.46
C PRO A 133 -12.96 -14.04 4.99
N GLY A 134 -11.94 -14.14 4.17
CA GLY A 134 -12.08 -13.93 2.74
C GLY A 134 -10.81 -13.42 2.10
N ARG A 135 -10.94 -13.11 0.82
CA ARG A 135 -9.84 -12.56 0.04
C ARG A 135 -10.05 -11.06 -0.15
N TYR A 136 -8.98 -10.33 0.00
CA TYR A 136 -8.97 -8.87 -0.18
C TYR A 136 -7.86 -8.48 -1.14
N GLU A 137 -8.00 -7.33 -1.73
CA GLU A 137 -6.96 -6.75 -2.57
C GLU A 137 -6.55 -5.40 -1.97
N LEU A 138 -5.26 -5.26 -1.74
CA LEU A 138 -4.63 -4.02 -1.33
C LEU A 138 -4.19 -3.31 -2.60
N ILE A 139 -4.61 -2.06 -2.79
CA ILE A 139 -4.30 -1.33 -4.02
C ILE A 139 -3.89 0.11 -3.73
N CYS A 140 -3.12 0.69 -4.64
CA CYS A 140 -3.00 2.14 -4.76
C CYS A 140 -3.89 2.57 -5.92
N ASN A 141 -4.89 3.40 -5.64
CA ASN A 141 -5.90 3.76 -6.64
C ASN A 141 -5.75 5.20 -7.15
N LEU A 142 -4.57 5.78 -7.06
CA LEU A 142 -4.29 6.99 -7.80
C LEU A 142 -4.27 6.68 -9.29
N ALA A 143 -4.57 7.68 -10.13
CA ALA A 143 -4.73 7.45 -11.56
C ALA A 143 -3.55 6.68 -12.16
N ASN A 144 -3.84 5.57 -12.82
CA ASN A 144 -2.90 4.68 -13.50
C ASN A 144 -1.98 3.85 -12.59
N HIS A 145 -2.03 4.03 -11.26
CA HIS A 145 -1.14 3.29 -10.37
C HIS A 145 -1.51 1.81 -10.29
N TYR A 146 -2.80 1.49 -10.25
CA TYR A 146 -3.24 0.10 -10.25
C TYR A 146 -2.77 -0.62 -11.52
N ALA A 147 -3.02 -0.04 -12.68
CA ALA A 147 -2.60 -0.63 -13.97
C ALA A 147 -1.09 -0.80 -14.04
N ASP A 148 -0.34 0.02 -13.32
CA ASP A 148 1.12 -0.01 -13.31
C ASP A 148 1.71 -1.04 -12.33
N GLY A 149 0.86 -1.77 -11.60
CA GLY A 149 1.29 -2.89 -10.77
C GLY A 149 1.08 -2.74 -9.27
N MET A 150 0.39 -1.71 -8.81
CA MET A 150 0.23 -1.47 -7.37
C MET A 150 -0.99 -2.21 -6.81
N TYR A 151 -0.84 -3.51 -6.66
CA TYR A 151 -1.87 -4.37 -6.07
C TYR A 151 -1.25 -5.62 -5.46
N GLN A 152 -1.87 -6.15 -4.42
CA GLN A 152 -1.50 -7.43 -3.83
C GLN A 152 -2.68 -8.02 -3.09
N GLU A 153 -2.83 -9.34 -3.17
CA GLU A 153 -3.85 -10.06 -2.41
C GLU A 153 -3.46 -10.18 -0.94
N LEU A 154 -4.46 -10.05 -0.07
CA LEU A 154 -4.37 -10.32 1.35
C LEU A 154 -5.45 -11.33 1.71
N ASP A 155 -5.05 -12.47 2.24
CA ASP A 155 -5.99 -13.52 2.64
C ASP A 155 -6.25 -13.45 4.15
N VAL A 156 -7.52 -13.52 4.51
CA VAL A 156 -7.96 -13.51 5.91
C VAL A 156 -8.62 -14.85 6.20
N ILE A 157 -8.07 -15.56 7.16
CA ILE A 157 -8.49 -16.92 7.50
C ILE A 157 -9.09 -17.04 8.91
#